data_8d16d37839a6f8765d5ca1fca40a161a
#
_entry.id   8d16d37839a6f8765d5ca1fca40a161a
#
_cell.length_a   1.000
_cell.length_b   1.000
_cell.length_c   1.000
_cell.angle_alpha   90.00
_cell.angle_beta   90.00
_cell.angle_gamma   90.00
#
_symmetry.space_group_name_H-M   'P 1'
#
loop_
_entity.id
_entity.type
_entity.pdbx_description
1 polymer ?
#
loop_
_entity_poly.entity_id
_entity_poly.type
_entity_poly.pdbx_seq_one_letter_code
_entity_poly.pdbx_strand_id
1 'polypeptide(L)'
;MHSLIACGEAAFAIALADSLFLSISPDAARSRVLLFLAVSLAPFAIVAPFIGPVIDRIPGGRRITVFIVALLRCVTVVLMITRLDSNSLFALAFVSLVLARTYSVSKTAIVPTLVRNDDELVSANSKLGLLSGVMGFVAAVPAGLLQLVDSRATLVMSAVMFGLAGLASLQLPRHVATTPNEAEKIEIEELRGLKVRRIALSMMLLRGMIGFLFFHVAFWLRDERAGTAWFGLALGLSSLAIMIGNLIAPFLRRQMSERAMMLFVFLVIGLIGIYAGVVGGITAGIILISVTNGMGSIGRLAFESVVQREAPDANRARAFVRFETLNQLAWVGLGLVAVILNLPGAIGFAVVGVACLTGSVYFFINRSR
;
A
#
# COMPACT_ATOMS: atom_id res chain seq x y z
N MET A 1 -2.75 -12.34 14.89
CA MET A 1 -1.83 -11.20 14.83
C MET A 1 -2.14 -10.27 13.64
N HIS A 2 -2.02 -10.71 12.38
CA HIS A 2 -2.20 -9.85 11.20
C HIS A 2 -3.58 -9.15 11.15
N SER A 3 -4.65 -9.86 11.50
CA SER A 3 -6.00 -9.31 11.63
C SER A 3 -6.10 -8.18 12.65
N LEU A 4 -5.43 -8.33 13.81
CA LEU A 4 -5.40 -7.31 14.86
C LEU A 4 -4.67 -6.04 14.40
N ILE A 5 -3.56 -6.20 13.65
CA ILE A 5 -2.88 -5.04 13.02
C ILE A 5 -3.82 -4.35 12.05
N ALA A 6 -4.54 -5.09 11.20
CA ALA A 6 -5.48 -4.49 10.23
C ALA A 6 -6.63 -3.75 10.93
N CYS A 7 -7.17 -4.30 12.01
CA CYS A 7 -8.18 -3.61 12.84
C CYS A 7 -7.63 -2.32 13.46
N GLY A 8 -6.42 -2.38 14.02
CA GLY A 8 -5.75 -1.21 14.61
C GLY A 8 -5.48 -0.13 13.57
N GLU A 9 -5.08 -0.50 12.35
CA GLU A 9 -4.85 0.45 11.25
C GLU A 9 -6.14 1.11 10.76
N ALA A 10 -7.26 0.37 10.68
CA ALA A 10 -8.55 0.92 10.31
C ALA A 10 -9.03 1.96 11.35
N ALA A 11 -8.96 1.64 12.63
CA ALA A 11 -9.31 2.56 13.70
C ALA A 11 -8.38 3.80 13.70
N PHE A 12 -7.07 3.60 13.54
CA PHE A 12 -6.09 4.68 13.43
C PHE A 12 -6.38 5.62 12.25
N ALA A 13 -6.68 5.07 11.09
CA ALA A 13 -6.99 5.85 9.89
C ALA A 13 -8.26 6.69 10.07
N ILE A 14 -9.31 6.14 10.70
CA ILE A 14 -10.57 6.84 10.97
C ILE A 14 -10.33 8.00 11.93
N ALA A 15 -9.61 7.77 13.03
CA ALA A 15 -9.30 8.81 14.01
C ALA A 15 -8.48 9.96 13.41
N LEU A 16 -7.51 9.65 12.54
CA LEU A 16 -6.69 10.68 11.90
C LEU A 16 -7.39 11.41 10.74
N ALA A 17 -8.29 10.73 10.03
CA ALA A 17 -9.02 11.35 8.93
C ALA A 17 -9.80 12.59 9.40
N ASP A 18 -10.42 12.52 10.57
CA ASP A 18 -11.13 13.63 11.18
C ASP A 18 -10.18 14.76 11.58
N SER A 19 -9.12 14.42 12.33
CA SER A 19 -8.19 15.42 12.90
C SER A 19 -7.31 16.12 11.86
N LEU A 20 -6.97 15.45 10.74
CA LEU A 20 -5.99 15.96 9.76
C LEU A 20 -6.61 16.44 8.45
N PHE A 21 -7.78 15.90 8.05
CA PHE A 21 -8.34 16.17 6.73
C PHE A 21 -9.68 16.92 6.75
N LEU A 22 -10.57 16.64 7.68
CA LEU A 22 -11.93 17.19 7.69
C LEU A 22 -12.00 18.58 8.34
N SER A 23 -11.07 18.92 9.22
CA SER A 23 -11.03 20.20 9.94
C SER A 23 -10.36 21.35 9.16
N ILE A 24 -9.96 21.14 7.88
CA ILE A 24 -9.10 22.06 7.14
C ILE A 24 -9.86 22.90 6.11
N SER A 25 -9.60 24.24 6.14
CA SER A 25 -10.13 25.16 5.12
C SER A 25 -9.58 24.86 3.70
N PRO A 26 -10.35 25.18 2.64
CA PRO A 26 -10.00 24.89 1.24
C PRO A 26 -8.64 25.39 0.79
N ASP A 27 -8.24 26.60 1.15
CA ASP A 27 -7.01 27.23 0.68
C ASP A 27 -5.76 26.69 1.38
N ALA A 28 -5.90 26.22 2.62
CA ALA A 28 -4.84 25.53 3.35
C ALA A 28 -4.64 24.07 2.90
N ALA A 29 -5.57 23.51 2.12
CA ALA A 29 -5.54 22.09 1.76
C ALA A 29 -4.38 21.73 0.85
N ARG A 30 -4.00 22.58 -0.13
CA ARG A 30 -2.88 22.26 -1.05
C ARG A 30 -1.55 22.15 -0.32
N SER A 31 -1.18 23.14 0.49
CA SER A 31 0.07 23.12 1.25
C SER A 31 0.12 21.99 2.28
N ARG A 32 -1.01 21.63 2.89
CA ARG A 32 -1.09 20.50 3.83
C ARG A 32 -1.07 19.15 3.14
N VAL A 33 -1.67 19.02 1.95
CA VAL A 33 -1.53 17.81 1.12
C VAL A 33 -0.08 17.64 0.67
N LEU A 34 0.61 18.71 0.29
CA LEU A 34 2.04 18.67 -0.02
C LEU A 34 2.86 18.24 1.20
N LEU A 35 2.55 18.77 2.39
CA LEU A 35 3.18 18.37 3.64
C LEU A 35 2.88 16.92 3.97
N PHE A 36 1.63 16.47 3.81
CA PHE A 36 1.25 15.07 4.00
C PHE A 36 1.99 14.12 3.05
N LEU A 37 2.13 14.51 1.78
CA LEU A 37 2.91 13.75 0.80
C LEU A 37 4.39 13.69 1.18
N ALA A 38 4.97 14.82 1.61
CA ALA A 38 6.34 14.88 2.08
C ALA A 38 6.55 14.01 3.33
N VAL A 39 5.65 14.11 4.31
CA VAL A 39 5.65 13.27 5.52
C VAL A 39 5.46 11.81 5.20
N SER A 40 4.60 11.46 4.24
CA SER A 40 4.39 10.08 3.79
C SER A 40 5.60 9.50 3.06
N LEU A 41 6.42 10.35 2.42
CA LEU A 41 7.63 9.95 1.71
C LEU A 41 8.83 9.81 2.64
N ALA A 42 8.92 10.63 3.68
CA ALA A 42 10.07 10.71 4.57
C ALA A 42 10.43 9.35 5.23
N PRO A 43 9.48 8.48 5.66
CA PRO A 43 9.81 7.14 6.17
C PRO A 43 10.57 6.28 5.17
N PHE A 44 10.24 6.40 3.88
CA PHE A 44 10.90 5.63 2.83
C PHE A 44 12.28 6.19 2.48
N ALA A 45 12.44 7.51 2.48
CA ALA A 45 13.71 8.15 2.17
C ALA A 45 14.73 7.99 3.31
N ILE A 46 14.27 8.12 4.56
CA ILE A 46 15.16 8.19 5.74
C ILE A 46 15.34 6.82 6.40
N VAL A 47 14.26 6.07 6.59
CA VAL A 47 14.26 4.88 7.46
C VAL A 47 14.41 3.59 6.67
N ALA A 48 13.87 3.53 5.43
CA ALA A 48 13.92 2.33 4.61
C ALA A 48 15.33 1.74 4.40
N PRO A 49 16.39 2.54 4.17
CA PRO A 49 17.74 2.00 4.00
C PRO A 49 18.26 1.24 5.23
N PHE A 50 17.75 1.58 6.43
CA PHE A 50 18.20 1.01 7.69
C PHE A 50 17.35 -0.17 8.16
N ILE A 51 16.06 -0.22 7.78
CA ILE A 51 15.13 -1.27 8.25
C ILE A 51 15.56 -2.66 7.79
N GLY A 52 15.88 -2.84 6.52
CA GLY A 52 16.26 -4.13 5.95
C GLY A 52 17.46 -4.74 6.67
N PRO A 53 18.62 -4.06 6.69
CA PRO A 53 19.83 -4.56 7.38
C PRO A 53 19.65 -4.82 8.86
N VAL A 54 18.82 -4.05 9.55
CA VAL A 54 18.55 -4.24 10.99
C VAL A 54 17.72 -5.51 11.21
N ILE A 55 16.65 -5.71 10.44
CA ILE A 55 15.80 -6.91 10.56
C ILE A 55 16.60 -8.18 10.28
N ASP A 56 17.47 -8.16 9.27
CA ASP A 56 18.22 -9.33 8.82
C ASP A 56 19.35 -9.71 9.80
N ARG A 57 19.85 -8.79 10.63
CA ARG A 57 20.95 -9.02 11.58
C ARG A 57 20.53 -9.57 12.95
N ILE A 58 19.27 -9.48 13.32
CA ILE A 58 18.80 -9.87 14.65
C ILE A 58 18.44 -11.37 14.66
N PRO A 59 19.14 -12.24 15.42
CA PRO A 59 18.76 -13.65 15.55
C PRO A 59 17.34 -13.80 16.07
N GLY A 60 16.48 -14.54 15.36
CA GLY A 60 15.03 -14.56 15.65
C GLY A 60 14.33 -13.24 15.33
N GLY A 61 15.00 -12.33 14.62
CA GLY A 61 14.71 -10.91 14.47
C GLY A 61 13.35 -10.60 13.90
N ARG A 62 12.84 -11.41 12.98
CA ARG A 62 11.52 -11.16 12.36
C ARG A 62 10.37 -11.20 13.38
N ARG A 63 10.38 -12.16 14.32
CA ARG A 63 9.40 -12.25 15.41
C ARG A 63 9.56 -11.08 16.37
N ILE A 64 10.80 -10.83 16.84
CA ILE A 64 11.12 -9.75 17.77
C ILE A 64 10.80 -8.39 17.14
N THR A 65 11.13 -8.19 15.87
CA THR A 65 10.80 -6.96 15.14
C THR A 65 9.29 -6.71 15.11
N VAL A 66 8.49 -7.73 14.78
CA VAL A 66 7.03 -7.59 14.76
C VAL A 66 6.47 -7.26 16.15
N PHE A 67 7.01 -7.90 17.21
CA PHE A 67 6.63 -7.61 18.58
C PHE A 67 6.94 -6.15 18.96
N ILE A 68 8.19 -5.72 18.74
CA ILE A 68 8.65 -4.36 19.06
C ILE A 68 7.85 -3.32 18.28
N VAL A 69 7.63 -3.54 16.99
CA VAL A 69 6.86 -2.62 16.13
C VAL A 69 5.41 -2.49 16.63
N ALA A 70 4.75 -3.59 16.97
CA ALA A 70 3.39 -3.56 17.49
C ALA A 70 3.31 -2.82 18.83
N LEU A 71 4.27 -3.08 19.73
CA LEU A 71 4.37 -2.40 21.02
C LEU A 71 4.62 -0.91 20.86
N LEU A 72 5.59 -0.52 20.01
CA LEU A 72 5.89 0.88 19.75
C LEU A 72 4.69 1.60 19.11
N ARG A 73 3.95 0.94 18.23
CA ARG A 73 2.70 1.51 17.68
C ARG A 73 1.65 1.72 18.76
N CYS A 74 1.47 0.76 19.65
CA CYS A 74 0.58 0.91 20.80
C CYS A 74 0.97 2.14 21.64
N VAL A 75 2.24 2.26 22.02
CA VAL A 75 2.76 3.40 22.80
C VAL A 75 2.57 4.72 22.04
N THR A 76 2.89 4.75 20.74
CA THR A 76 2.75 5.95 19.90
C THR A 76 1.29 6.42 19.87
N VAL A 77 0.33 5.49 19.70
CA VAL A 77 -1.10 5.82 19.66
C VAL A 77 -1.59 6.29 21.04
N VAL A 78 -1.13 5.68 22.14
CA VAL A 78 -1.43 6.15 23.50
C VAL A 78 -0.93 7.58 23.71
N LEU A 79 0.28 7.91 23.24
CA LEU A 79 0.80 9.28 23.31
C LEU A 79 -0.03 10.26 22.46
N MET A 80 -0.57 9.81 21.32
CA MET A 80 -1.44 10.63 20.47
C MET A 80 -2.74 11.00 21.16
N ILE A 81 -3.32 10.12 22.01
CA ILE A 81 -4.55 10.38 22.78
C ILE A 81 -4.40 11.65 23.62
N THR A 82 -3.21 11.88 24.19
CA THR A 82 -2.92 13.03 25.05
C THR A 82 -2.48 14.28 24.28
N ARG A 83 -2.27 14.18 22.95
CA ARG A 83 -1.66 15.23 22.12
C ARG A 83 -2.45 15.56 20.85
N LEU A 84 -3.75 15.25 20.82
CA LEU A 84 -4.61 15.45 19.63
C LEU A 84 -4.61 16.90 19.13
N ASP A 85 -4.60 17.86 20.05
CA ASP A 85 -4.66 19.28 19.74
C ASP A 85 -3.28 19.94 19.57
N SER A 86 -2.21 19.15 19.62
CA SER A 86 -0.83 19.63 19.56
C SER A 86 -0.17 19.36 18.20
N ASN A 87 0.73 20.25 17.77
CA ASN A 87 1.56 20.03 16.59
C ASN A 87 2.43 18.75 16.69
N SER A 88 2.64 18.22 17.88
CA SER A 88 3.32 16.93 18.09
C SER A 88 2.55 15.74 17.52
N LEU A 89 1.23 15.89 17.24
CA LEU A 89 0.41 14.88 16.57
C LEU A 89 1.02 14.46 15.22
N PHE A 90 1.54 15.41 14.45
CA PHE A 90 2.18 15.12 13.14
C PHE A 90 3.44 14.27 13.30
N ALA A 91 4.27 14.55 14.29
CA ALA A 91 5.47 13.76 14.59
C ALA A 91 5.12 12.33 15.02
N LEU A 92 4.11 12.18 15.88
CA LEU A 92 3.63 10.87 16.32
C LEU A 92 2.98 10.09 15.18
N ALA A 93 2.19 10.74 14.32
CA ALA A 93 1.62 10.13 13.11
C ALA A 93 2.73 9.65 12.17
N PHE A 94 3.79 10.46 11.97
CA PHE A 94 4.97 10.06 11.21
C PHE A 94 5.63 8.80 11.79
N VAL A 95 5.89 8.77 13.09
CA VAL A 95 6.46 7.57 13.76
C VAL A 95 5.56 6.35 13.52
N SER A 96 4.25 6.49 13.68
CA SER A 96 3.30 5.39 13.42
C SER A 96 3.35 4.90 11.97
N LEU A 97 3.50 5.81 10.98
CA LEU A 97 3.68 5.45 9.57
C LEU A 97 4.98 4.68 9.33
N VAL A 98 6.09 5.13 9.93
CA VAL A 98 7.38 4.39 9.87
C VAL A 98 7.23 2.98 10.41
N LEU A 99 6.60 2.83 11.57
CA LEU A 99 6.36 1.53 12.20
C LEU A 99 5.43 0.64 11.37
N ALA A 100 4.38 1.20 10.75
CA ALA A 100 3.51 0.48 9.82
C ALA A 100 4.29 -0.08 8.62
N ARG A 101 5.22 0.69 8.08
CA ARG A 101 6.07 0.25 6.97
C ARG A 101 7.08 -0.81 7.39
N THR A 102 7.67 -0.68 8.56
CA THR A 102 8.55 -1.70 9.15
C THR A 102 7.81 -3.03 9.32
N TYR A 103 6.55 -2.99 9.80
CA TYR A 103 5.71 -4.18 9.86
C TYR A 103 5.45 -4.78 8.48
N SER A 104 5.09 -3.96 7.49
CA SER A 104 4.82 -4.43 6.12
C SER A 104 6.02 -5.15 5.51
N VAL A 105 7.24 -4.59 5.65
CA VAL A 105 8.48 -5.21 5.20
C VAL A 105 8.73 -6.53 5.93
N SER A 106 8.61 -6.56 7.26
CA SER A 106 8.81 -7.77 8.06
C SER A 106 7.82 -8.87 7.68
N LYS A 107 6.53 -8.52 7.49
CA LYS A 107 5.50 -9.44 7.02
C LYS A 107 5.86 -10.07 5.68
N THR A 108 6.23 -9.25 4.70
CA THR A 108 6.56 -9.72 3.35
C THR A 108 7.79 -10.62 3.35
N ALA A 109 8.75 -10.38 4.22
CA ALA A 109 9.92 -11.24 4.38
C ALA A 109 9.61 -12.58 5.09
N ILE A 110 8.56 -12.63 5.93
CA ILE A 110 8.17 -13.86 6.64
C ILE A 110 7.36 -14.81 5.74
N VAL A 111 6.52 -14.29 4.85
CA VAL A 111 5.58 -15.11 4.04
C VAL A 111 6.26 -16.28 3.32
N PRO A 112 7.38 -16.08 2.60
CA PRO A 112 8.04 -17.18 1.89
C PRO A 112 8.55 -18.31 2.78
N THR A 113 8.82 -18.03 4.06
CA THR A 113 9.29 -19.05 5.02
C THR A 113 8.16 -19.92 5.55
N LEU A 114 6.90 -19.58 5.28
CA LEU A 114 5.71 -20.27 5.75
C LEU A 114 5.00 -21.08 4.66
N VAL A 115 5.37 -20.89 3.39
CA VAL A 115 4.82 -21.63 2.25
C VAL A 115 5.76 -22.77 1.85
N ARG A 116 5.18 -23.85 1.30
CA ARG A 116 5.94 -25.04 0.89
C ARG A 116 6.53 -24.90 -0.51
N ASN A 117 5.80 -24.21 -1.39
CA ASN A 117 6.17 -24.07 -2.80
C ASN A 117 6.00 -22.60 -3.24
N ASP A 118 6.79 -22.15 -4.20
CA ASP A 118 6.74 -20.81 -4.77
C ASP A 118 5.40 -20.47 -5.42
N ASP A 119 4.70 -21.46 -5.96
CA ASP A 119 3.37 -21.27 -6.55
C ASP A 119 2.29 -20.90 -5.51
N GLU A 120 2.53 -21.19 -4.23
CA GLU A 120 1.64 -20.82 -3.12
C GLU A 120 1.81 -19.35 -2.67
N LEU A 121 2.87 -18.67 -3.11
CA LEU A 121 3.15 -17.27 -2.69
C LEU A 121 2.03 -16.30 -3.03
N VAL A 122 1.46 -16.38 -4.24
CA VAL A 122 0.33 -15.54 -4.64
C VAL A 122 -0.88 -15.84 -3.77
N SER A 123 -1.15 -17.13 -3.51
CA SER A 123 -2.26 -17.56 -2.65
C SER A 123 -2.09 -17.09 -1.21
N ALA A 124 -0.89 -17.22 -0.65
CA ALA A 124 -0.58 -16.77 0.71
C ALA A 124 -0.72 -15.25 0.88
N ASN A 125 -0.13 -14.49 -0.04
CA ASN A 125 -0.22 -13.03 -0.04
C ASN A 125 -1.67 -12.55 -0.27
N SER A 126 -2.42 -13.25 -1.14
CA SER A 126 -3.84 -13.00 -1.39
C SER A 126 -4.68 -13.19 -0.12
N LYS A 127 -4.50 -14.32 0.57
CA LYS A 127 -5.21 -14.61 1.84
C LYS A 127 -4.91 -13.53 2.90
N LEU A 128 -3.66 -13.11 3.02
CA LEU A 128 -3.28 -12.03 3.93
C LEU A 128 -3.90 -10.68 3.52
N GLY A 129 -3.92 -10.37 2.22
CA GLY A 129 -4.57 -9.16 1.71
C GLY A 129 -6.07 -9.15 1.91
N LEU A 130 -6.74 -10.30 1.64
CA LEU A 130 -8.16 -10.47 1.87
C LEU A 130 -8.50 -10.35 3.36
N LEU A 131 -7.73 -11.02 4.22
CA LEU A 131 -7.91 -10.97 5.66
C LEU A 131 -7.76 -9.53 6.19
N SER A 132 -6.77 -8.78 5.70
CA SER A 132 -6.61 -7.35 6.06
C SER A 132 -7.82 -6.53 5.62
N GLY A 133 -8.33 -6.74 4.41
CA GLY A 133 -9.50 -6.04 3.90
C GLY A 133 -10.74 -6.32 4.73
N VAL A 134 -11.06 -7.60 4.93
CA VAL A 134 -12.23 -8.01 5.73
C VAL A 134 -12.16 -7.48 7.16
N MET A 135 -11.01 -7.68 7.83
CA MET A 135 -10.84 -7.23 9.20
C MET A 135 -10.81 -5.71 9.34
N GLY A 136 -10.28 -5.00 8.33
CA GLY A 136 -10.38 -3.54 8.25
C GLY A 136 -11.81 -3.06 8.16
N PHE A 137 -12.65 -3.68 7.32
CA PHE A 137 -14.08 -3.36 7.24
C PHE A 137 -14.83 -3.68 8.53
N VAL A 138 -14.60 -4.86 9.11
CA VAL A 138 -15.23 -5.26 10.38
C VAL A 138 -14.87 -4.27 11.49
N ALA A 139 -13.62 -3.82 11.53
CA ALA A 139 -13.16 -2.85 12.54
C ALA A 139 -13.63 -1.42 12.25
N ALA A 140 -13.85 -1.06 10.98
CA ALA A 140 -14.29 0.28 10.61
C ALA A 140 -15.66 0.64 11.19
N VAL A 141 -16.56 -0.33 11.36
CA VAL A 141 -17.88 -0.10 11.94
C VAL A 141 -17.78 0.37 13.41
N PRO A 142 -17.20 -0.42 14.34
CA PRO A 142 -17.06 0.04 15.72
C PRO A 142 -16.14 1.26 15.84
N ALA A 143 -15.10 1.38 15.02
CA ALA A 143 -14.23 2.56 15.01
C ALA A 143 -15.00 3.83 14.60
N GLY A 144 -15.86 3.73 13.58
CA GLY A 144 -16.73 4.83 13.16
C GLY A 144 -17.74 5.24 14.22
N LEU A 145 -18.36 4.27 14.92
CA LEU A 145 -19.26 4.55 16.03
C LEU A 145 -18.53 5.24 17.20
N LEU A 146 -17.33 4.78 17.56
CA LEU A 146 -16.50 5.41 18.58
C LEU A 146 -16.09 6.83 18.15
N GLN A 147 -15.81 7.05 16.86
CA GLN A 147 -15.45 8.36 16.31
C GLN A 147 -16.58 9.38 16.47
N LEU A 148 -17.84 8.95 16.39
CA LEU A 148 -18.99 9.84 16.65
C LEU A 148 -19.06 10.32 18.11
N VAL A 149 -18.43 9.60 19.03
CA VAL A 149 -18.38 9.97 20.45
C VAL A 149 -17.16 10.85 20.72
N ASP A 150 -15.93 10.33 20.40
CA ASP A 150 -14.67 11.05 20.59
C ASP A 150 -13.56 10.33 19.78
N SER A 151 -12.74 11.10 19.07
CA SER A 151 -11.53 10.60 18.38
C SER A 151 -10.57 9.86 19.33
N ARG A 152 -10.54 10.23 20.61
CA ARG A 152 -9.74 9.54 21.64
C ARG A 152 -10.20 8.10 21.85
N ALA A 153 -11.53 7.86 21.87
CA ALA A 153 -12.08 6.51 22.01
C ALA A 153 -11.66 5.60 20.82
N THR A 154 -11.65 6.15 19.60
CA THR A 154 -11.19 5.45 18.40
C THR A 154 -9.68 5.13 18.49
N LEU A 155 -8.86 6.06 18.99
CA LEU A 155 -7.43 5.82 19.24
C LEU A 155 -7.19 4.77 20.32
N VAL A 156 -8.00 4.74 21.39
CA VAL A 156 -7.93 3.67 22.41
C VAL A 156 -8.17 2.30 21.78
N MET A 157 -9.20 2.16 20.94
CA MET A 157 -9.43 0.92 20.19
C MET A 157 -8.19 0.54 19.36
N SER A 158 -7.60 1.48 18.64
CA SER A 158 -6.38 1.25 17.86
C SER A 158 -5.22 0.77 18.72
N ALA A 159 -4.96 1.43 19.86
CA ALA A 159 -3.90 1.07 20.80
C ALA A 159 -4.08 -0.35 21.36
N VAL A 160 -5.30 -0.70 21.75
CA VAL A 160 -5.65 -2.06 22.25
C VAL A 160 -5.37 -3.11 21.16
N MET A 161 -5.80 -2.85 19.90
CA MET A 161 -5.56 -3.79 18.79
C MET A 161 -4.06 -3.99 18.53
N PHE A 162 -3.25 -2.93 18.56
CA PHE A 162 -1.79 -3.05 18.42
C PHE A 162 -1.15 -3.77 19.60
N GLY A 163 -1.58 -3.51 20.84
CA GLY A 163 -1.11 -4.22 22.03
C GLY A 163 -1.38 -5.74 21.95
N LEU A 164 -2.62 -6.11 21.60
CA LEU A 164 -3.01 -7.50 21.41
C LEU A 164 -2.24 -8.16 20.23
N ALA A 165 -1.98 -7.42 19.17
CA ALA A 165 -1.16 -7.89 18.06
C ALA A 165 0.28 -8.18 18.50
N GLY A 166 0.85 -7.33 19.36
CA GLY A 166 2.16 -7.54 19.97
C GLY A 166 2.18 -8.86 20.76
N LEU A 167 1.23 -9.07 21.66
CA LEU A 167 1.13 -10.32 22.42
C LEU A 167 0.97 -11.55 21.49
N ALA A 168 0.10 -11.46 20.48
CA ALA A 168 -0.10 -12.54 19.53
C ALA A 168 1.16 -12.83 18.68
N SER A 169 2.04 -11.86 18.46
CA SER A 169 3.29 -12.06 17.73
C SER A 169 4.26 -12.99 18.45
N LEU A 170 4.13 -13.14 19.77
CA LEU A 170 4.95 -14.06 20.57
C LEU A 170 4.69 -15.53 20.24
N GLN A 171 3.60 -15.85 19.55
CA GLN A 171 3.27 -17.18 19.07
C GLN A 171 3.92 -17.52 17.71
N LEU A 172 4.55 -16.55 17.03
CA LEU A 172 5.25 -16.80 15.77
C LEU A 172 6.48 -17.72 15.99
N PRO A 173 6.80 -18.59 15.02
CA PRO A 173 8.00 -19.42 15.08
C PRO A 173 9.28 -18.58 15.22
N ARG A 174 10.26 -19.12 15.96
CA ARG A 174 11.60 -18.53 16.05
C ARG A 174 12.39 -18.95 14.80
N HIS A 175 12.38 -18.15 13.75
CA HIS A 175 13.28 -18.38 12.61
C HIS A 175 14.66 -17.83 12.93
N VAL A 176 15.67 -18.67 12.80
CA VAL A 176 17.08 -18.27 12.86
C VAL A 176 17.41 -17.61 11.53
N ALA A 177 17.91 -16.38 11.56
CA ALA A 177 18.41 -15.74 10.34
C ALA A 177 19.61 -16.52 9.81
N THR A 178 19.61 -16.86 8.52
CA THR A 178 20.80 -17.39 7.86
C THR A 178 21.85 -16.29 7.80
N THR A 179 23.07 -16.59 8.24
CA THR A 179 24.22 -15.69 8.16
C THR A 179 24.49 -15.28 6.71
N PRO A 180 24.76 -13.98 6.44
CA PRO A 180 25.18 -13.53 5.13
C PRO A 180 26.50 -14.22 4.76
N ASN A 181 26.51 -15.03 3.72
CA ASN A 181 27.71 -15.64 3.18
C ASN A 181 27.97 -15.10 1.77
N GLU A 182 29.12 -15.41 1.17
CA GLU A 182 29.66 -14.93 -0.14
C GLU A 182 28.68 -14.85 -1.33
N ALA A 183 27.48 -15.41 -1.20
CA ALA A 183 26.33 -15.24 -2.09
C ALA A 183 25.91 -13.76 -2.35
N GLU A 184 26.31 -12.80 -1.52
CA GLU A 184 25.82 -11.40 -1.57
C GLU A 184 26.13 -10.69 -2.90
N LYS A 185 27.21 -11.06 -3.59
CA LYS A 185 27.59 -10.45 -4.89
C LYS A 185 26.79 -11.04 -6.06
N ILE A 186 26.59 -12.35 -6.06
CA ILE A 186 25.83 -13.07 -7.11
C ILE A 186 24.35 -12.65 -7.04
N GLU A 187 23.82 -12.47 -5.85
CA GLU A 187 22.44 -12.06 -5.55
C GLU A 187 22.08 -10.66 -6.05
N ILE A 188 23.02 -9.71 -6.00
CA ILE A 188 22.82 -8.35 -6.54
C ILE A 188 22.70 -8.40 -8.07
N GLU A 189 23.37 -9.31 -8.74
CA GLU A 189 23.26 -9.52 -10.18
C GLU A 189 21.93 -10.16 -10.58
N GLU A 190 21.42 -11.14 -9.83
CA GLU A 190 20.11 -11.77 -10.07
C GLU A 190 18.95 -10.79 -9.92
N LEU A 191 18.96 -9.93 -8.90
CA LEU A 191 17.97 -8.86 -8.73
C LEU A 191 18.07 -7.77 -9.82
N ARG A 192 19.19 -7.68 -10.55
CA ARG A 192 19.37 -6.84 -11.73
C ARG A 192 18.86 -7.51 -13.01
N GLY A 193 18.46 -8.77 -12.93
CA GLY A 193 17.93 -9.52 -14.06
C GLY A 193 16.81 -8.76 -14.78
N LEU A 194 16.79 -8.83 -16.11
CA LEU A 194 15.84 -8.11 -16.97
C LEU A 194 14.37 -8.38 -16.58
N LYS A 195 14.08 -9.59 -16.07
CA LYS A 195 12.75 -10.01 -15.65
C LYS A 195 12.27 -9.23 -14.41
N VAL A 196 13.11 -9.16 -13.37
CA VAL A 196 12.79 -8.43 -12.14
C VAL A 196 12.69 -6.94 -12.41
N ARG A 197 13.64 -6.38 -13.19
CA ARG A 197 13.62 -4.96 -13.57
C ARG A 197 12.35 -4.57 -14.32
N ARG A 198 11.91 -5.41 -15.27
CA ARG A 198 10.68 -5.13 -16.05
C ARG A 198 9.44 -5.13 -15.18
N ILE A 199 9.26 -6.14 -14.33
CA ILE A 199 8.09 -6.19 -13.47
C ILE A 199 8.11 -5.09 -12.40
N ALA A 200 9.30 -4.69 -11.93
CA ALA A 200 9.46 -3.57 -11.02
C ALA A 200 9.07 -2.23 -11.66
N LEU A 201 9.52 -1.96 -12.89
CA LEU A 201 9.13 -0.75 -13.64
C LEU A 201 7.63 -0.69 -13.87
N SER A 202 7.00 -1.83 -14.12
CA SER A 202 5.56 -1.91 -14.28
C SER A 202 4.82 -1.62 -12.99
N MET A 203 5.30 -2.20 -11.91
CA MET A 203 4.71 -1.93 -10.60
C MET A 203 4.86 -0.46 -10.21
N MET A 204 6.00 0.17 -10.53
CA MET A 204 6.20 1.61 -10.34
C MET A 204 5.20 2.44 -11.16
N LEU A 205 5.00 2.11 -12.45
CA LEU A 205 4.01 2.79 -13.29
C LEU A 205 2.60 2.61 -12.72
N LEU A 206 2.23 1.38 -12.36
CA LEU A 206 0.92 1.07 -11.77
C LEU A 206 0.68 1.85 -10.47
N ARG A 207 1.66 1.88 -9.57
CA ARG A 207 1.59 2.64 -8.32
C ARG A 207 1.51 4.14 -8.56
N GLY A 208 2.25 4.62 -9.54
CA GLY A 208 2.18 6.02 -9.95
C GLY A 208 0.80 6.41 -10.48
N MET A 209 0.19 5.57 -11.32
CA MET A 209 -1.16 5.82 -11.82
C MET A 209 -2.22 5.76 -10.72
N ILE A 210 -2.08 4.85 -9.75
CA ILE A 210 -2.95 4.81 -8.56
C ILE A 210 -2.81 6.12 -7.75
N GLY A 211 -1.59 6.60 -7.55
CA GLY A 211 -1.33 7.87 -6.85
C GLY A 211 -1.89 9.06 -7.59
N PHE A 212 -1.62 9.14 -8.89
CA PHE A 212 -2.19 10.18 -9.75
C PHE A 212 -3.71 10.22 -9.65
N LEU A 213 -4.36 9.07 -9.86
CA LEU A 213 -5.82 8.98 -9.90
C LEU A 213 -6.45 9.28 -8.52
N PHE A 214 -5.81 8.87 -7.44
CA PHE A 214 -6.28 9.16 -6.09
C PHE A 214 -6.40 10.67 -5.84
N PHE A 215 -5.32 11.42 -6.09
CA PHE A 215 -5.33 12.87 -5.89
C PHE A 215 -6.15 13.60 -6.95
N HIS A 216 -6.09 13.14 -8.20
CA HIS A 216 -6.89 13.72 -9.26
C HIS A 216 -8.38 13.64 -8.95
N VAL A 217 -8.91 12.48 -8.56
CA VAL A 217 -10.32 12.31 -8.18
C VAL A 217 -10.67 13.11 -6.94
N ALA A 218 -9.78 13.16 -5.93
CA ALA A 218 -10.02 13.92 -4.71
C ALA A 218 -10.21 15.43 -4.98
N PHE A 219 -9.33 16.02 -5.80
CA PHE A 219 -9.43 17.44 -6.14
C PHE A 219 -10.54 17.74 -7.14
N TRP A 220 -10.69 16.89 -8.15
CA TRP A 220 -11.75 17.05 -9.15
C TRP A 220 -13.16 16.96 -8.56
N LEU A 221 -13.45 15.96 -7.70
CA LEU A 221 -14.75 15.87 -7.01
C LEU A 221 -15.05 17.10 -6.14
N ARG A 222 -14.02 17.74 -5.63
CA ARG A 222 -14.14 18.98 -4.89
C ARG A 222 -14.48 20.17 -5.80
N ASP A 223 -13.82 20.29 -6.95
CA ASP A 223 -14.07 21.34 -7.94
C ASP A 223 -15.49 21.21 -8.52
N GLU A 224 -15.98 19.98 -8.74
CA GLU A 224 -17.36 19.67 -9.16
C GLU A 224 -18.41 19.88 -8.06
N ARG A 225 -18.00 20.30 -6.85
CA ARG A 225 -18.89 20.44 -5.67
C ARG A 225 -19.70 19.17 -5.36
N ALA A 226 -19.19 18.02 -5.72
CA ALA A 226 -19.85 16.72 -5.57
C ALA A 226 -20.09 16.32 -4.10
N GLY A 227 -19.39 16.95 -3.17
CA GLY A 227 -19.49 16.65 -1.74
C GLY A 227 -18.61 15.46 -1.29
N THR A 228 -18.40 15.38 0.01
CA THR A 228 -17.54 14.35 0.65
C THR A 228 -18.09 12.92 0.50
N ALA A 229 -19.42 12.78 0.34
CA ALA A 229 -20.07 11.48 0.17
C ALA A 229 -19.60 10.72 -1.06
N TRP A 230 -19.39 11.40 -2.19
CA TRP A 230 -18.89 10.78 -3.42
C TRP A 230 -17.44 10.31 -3.27
N PHE A 231 -16.60 11.07 -2.56
CA PHE A 231 -15.24 10.63 -2.26
C PHE A 231 -15.24 9.42 -1.31
N GLY A 232 -16.09 9.43 -0.29
CA GLY A 232 -16.30 8.28 0.59
C GLY A 232 -16.76 7.03 -0.16
N LEU A 233 -17.71 7.18 -1.11
CA LEU A 233 -18.15 6.11 -2.00
C LEU A 233 -17.00 5.56 -2.88
N ALA A 234 -16.18 6.44 -3.46
CA ALA A 234 -15.01 6.07 -4.25
C ALA A 234 -14.02 5.23 -3.43
N LEU A 235 -13.74 5.62 -2.18
CA LEU A 235 -12.86 4.88 -1.27
C LEU A 235 -13.47 3.53 -0.86
N GLY A 236 -14.76 3.49 -0.55
CA GLY A 236 -15.49 2.27 -0.19
C GLY A 236 -15.49 1.25 -1.33
N LEU A 237 -15.86 1.66 -2.53
CA LEU A 237 -15.85 0.81 -3.72
C LEU A 237 -14.43 0.39 -4.11
N SER A 238 -13.43 1.26 -3.97
CA SER A 238 -12.03 0.90 -4.17
C SER A 238 -11.57 -0.18 -3.20
N SER A 239 -11.96 -0.09 -1.93
CA SER A 239 -11.63 -1.09 -0.92
C SER A 239 -12.27 -2.46 -1.22
N LEU A 240 -13.53 -2.47 -1.65
CA LEU A 240 -14.20 -3.68 -2.12
C LEU A 240 -13.52 -4.27 -3.35
N ALA A 241 -13.14 -3.43 -4.32
CA ALA A 241 -12.44 -3.84 -5.52
C ALA A 241 -11.07 -4.46 -5.20
N ILE A 242 -10.33 -3.92 -4.23
CA ILE A 242 -9.07 -4.50 -3.73
C ILE A 242 -9.32 -5.90 -3.15
N MET A 243 -10.38 -6.08 -2.36
CA MET A 243 -10.73 -7.39 -1.81
C MET A 243 -11.07 -8.39 -2.90
N ILE A 244 -11.87 -7.99 -3.89
CA ILE A 244 -12.21 -8.81 -5.07
C ILE A 244 -10.94 -9.14 -5.85
N GLY A 245 -10.05 -8.18 -6.09
CA GLY A 245 -8.78 -8.40 -6.78
C GLY A 245 -7.88 -9.41 -6.04
N ASN A 246 -7.79 -9.31 -4.71
CA ASN A 246 -7.07 -10.28 -3.89
C ASN A 246 -7.70 -11.69 -3.99
N LEU A 247 -9.02 -11.80 -4.08
CA LEU A 247 -9.73 -13.07 -4.20
C LEU A 247 -9.49 -13.72 -5.59
N ILE A 248 -9.49 -12.91 -6.65
CA ILE A 248 -9.36 -13.38 -8.03
C ILE A 248 -7.91 -13.71 -8.40
N ALA A 249 -6.93 -13.03 -7.81
CA ALA A 249 -5.52 -13.16 -8.19
C ALA A 249 -4.98 -14.60 -8.19
N PRO A 250 -5.26 -15.47 -7.19
CA PRO A 250 -4.81 -16.86 -7.21
C PRO A 250 -5.42 -17.68 -8.36
N PHE A 251 -6.66 -17.40 -8.74
CA PHE A 251 -7.32 -18.03 -9.88
C PHE A 251 -6.64 -17.64 -11.19
N LEU A 252 -6.37 -16.36 -11.39
CA LEU A 252 -5.64 -15.86 -12.54
C LEU A 252 -4.23 -16.46 -12.61
N ARG A 253 -3.55 -16.60 -11.47
CA ARG A 253 -2.19 -17.17 -11.41
C ARG A 253 -2.14 -18.63 -11.87
N ARG A 254 -3.20 -19.38 -11.67
CA ARG A 254 -3.30 -20.77 -12.16
C ARG A 254 -3.43 -20.85 -13.68
N GLN A 255 -3.97 -19.80 -14.31
CA GLN A 255 -4.24 -19.78 -15.75
C GLN A 255 -3.20 -19.03 -16.56
N MET A 256 -2.48 -18.09 -15.92
CA MET A 256 -1.54 -17.22 -16.62
C MET A 256 -0.30 -16.90 -15.75
N SER A 257 0.79 -16.57 -16.46
CA SER A 257 2.04 -16.12 -15.79
C SER A 257 1.85 -14.75 -15.15
N GLU A 258 2.72 -14.41 -14.18
CA GLU A 258 2.72 -13.09 -13.50
C GLU A 258 2.87 -11.94 -14.50
N ARG A 259 3.63 -12.16 -15.57
CA ARG A 259 3.76 -11.20 -16.68
C ARG A 259 2.43 -10.98 -17.40
N ALA A 260 1.71 -12.05 -17.72
CA ALA A 260 0.41 -11.97 -18.37
C ALA A 260 -0.64 -11.33 -17.44
N MET A 261 -0.57 -11.57 -16.13
CA MET A 261 -1.40 -10.89 -15.13
C MET A 261 -1.15 -9.37 -15.16
N MET A 262 0.12 -8.94 -15.21
CA MET A 262 0.46 -7.52 -15.25
C MET A 262 -0.02 -6.86 -16.56
N LEU A 263 0.13 -7.55 -17.70
CA LEU A 263 -0.40 -7.10 -18.99
C LEU A 263 -1.93 -6.94 -18.95
N PHE A 264 -2.62 -7.92 -18.41
CA PHE A 264 -4.08 -7.88 -18.21
C PHE A 264 -4.50 -6.69 -17.37
N VAL A 265 -3.80 -6.44 -16.26
CA VAL A 265 -4.04 -5.28 -15.36
C VAL A 265 -3.95 -3.97 -16.15
N PHE A 266 -2.88 -3.78 -16.92
CA PHE A 266 -2.68 -2.56 -17.71
C PHE A 266 -3.72 -2.39 -18.81
N LEU A 267 -4.10 -3.47 -19.49
CA LEU A 267 -5.13 -3.42 -20.53
C LEU A 267 -6.49 -3.02 -19.94
N VAL A 268 -6.90 -3.63 -18.83
CA VAL A 268 -8.18 -3.31 -18.19
C VAL A 268 -8.22 -1.86 -17.71
N ILE A 269 -7.19 -1.39 -16.99
CA ILE A 269 -7.13 0.01 -16.53
C ILE A 269 -7.08 0.95 -17.72
N GLY A 270 -6.31 0.61 -18.76
CA GLY A 270 -6.16 1.41 -19.94
C GLY A 270 -7.47 1.63 -20.68
N LEU A 271 -8.21 0.55 -20.95
CA LEU A 271 -9.50 0.61 -21.65
C LEU A 271 -10.56 1.37 -20.84
N ILE A 272 -10.65 1.11 -19.52
CA ILE A 272 -11.60 1.83 -18.66
C ILE A 272 -11.20 3.30 -18.49
N GLY A 273 -9.89 3.61 -18.46
CA GLY A 273 -9.40 4.99 -18.42
C GLY A 273 -9.77 5.80 -19.66
N ILE A 274 -9.61 5.21 -20.86
CA ILE A 274 -10.06 5.84 -22.11
C ILE A 274 -11.58 5.99 -22.11
N TYR A 275 -12.33 4.96 -21.73
CA TYR A 275 -13.79 5.03 -21.63
C TYR A 275 -14.23 6.16 -20.68
N ALA A 276 -13.65 6.24 -19.48
CA ALA A 276 -13.96 7.29 -18.53
C ALA A 276 -13.58 8.69 -19.02
N GLY A 277 -12.49 8.81 -19.78
CA GLY A 277 -12.08 10.06 -20.44
C GLY A 277 -13.06 10.54 -21.51
N VAL A 278 -13.68 9.60 -22.24
CA VAL A 278 -14.68 9.92 -23.28
C VAL A 278 -16.05 10.23 -22.70
N VAL A 279 -16.52 9.39 -21.74
CA VAL A 279 -17.86 9.54 -21.15
C VAL A 279 -17.89 10.69 -20.14
N GLY A 280 -16.82 10.87 -19.38
CA GLY A 280 -16.75 11.88 -18.30
C GLY A 280 -17.68 11.58 -17.15
N GLY A 281 -17.80 12.56 -16.24
CA GLY A 281 -18.73 12.54 -15.12
C GLY A 281 -18.28 11.73 -13.90
N ILE A 282 -18.95 11.97 -12.78
CA ILE A 282 -18.59 11.45 -11.45
C ILE A 282 -18.60 9.93 -11.41
N THR A 283 -19.60 9.30 -12.00
CA THR A 283 -19.76 7.84 -12.01
C THR A 283 -18.60 7.17 -12.75
N ALA A 284 -18.19 7.69 -13.92
CA ALA A 284 -17.07 7.15 -14.70
C ALA A 284 -15.75 7.26 -13.93
N GLY A 285 -15.52 8.38 -13.23
CA GLY A 285 -14.35 8.57 -12.37
C GLY A 285 -14.31 7.59 -11.20
N ILE A 286 -15.44 7.35 -10.53
CA ILE A 286 -15.55 6.38 -9.42
C ILE A 286 -15.33 4.96 -9.91
N ILE A 287 -15.88 4.58 -11.05
CA ILE A 287 -15.63 3.25 -11.66
C ILE A 287 -14.14 3.10 -11.96
N LEU A 288 -13.53 4.10 -12.59
CA LEU A 288 -12.12 4.04 -12.93
C LEU A 288 -11.22 3.87 -11.70
N ILE A 289 -11.40 4.68 -10.66
CA ILE A 289 -10.56 4.58 -9.45
C ILE A 289 -10.78 3.24 -8.74
N SER A 290 -12.02 2.74 -8.67
CA SER A 290 -12.33 1.47 -8.05
C SER A 290 -11.69 0.30 -8.80
N VAL A 291 -11.84 0.26 -10.13
CA VAL A 291 -11.22 -0.78 -10.96
C VAL A 291 -9.70 -0.68 -10.91
N THR A 292 -9.13 0.53 -10.95
CA THR A 292 -7.67 0.72 -10.87
C THR A 292 -7.11 0.18 -9.56
N ASN A 293 -7.79 0.38 -8.43
CA ASN A 293 -7.37 -0.17 -7.14
C ASN A 293 -7.50 -1.71 -7.09
N GLY A 294 -8.59 -2.27 -7.62
CA GLY A 294 -8.79 -3.71 -7.73
C GLY A 294 -7.73 -4.38 -8.60
N MET A 295 -7.48 -3.85 -9.80
CA MET A 295 -6.43 -4.31 -10.69
C MET A 295 -5.05 -4.09 -10.08
N GLY A 296 -4.86 -3.00 -9.35
CA GLY A 296 -3.64 -2.70 -8.60
C GLY A 296 -3.29 -3.77 -7.57
N SER A 297 -4.29 -4.37 -6.90
CA SER A 297 -4.06 -5.48 -5.98
C SER A 297 -3.60 -6.75 -6.69
N ILE A 298 -4.15 -7.07 -7.87
CA ILE A 298 -3.72 -8.20 -8.70
C ILE A 298 -2.28 -7.99 -9.19
N GLY A 299 -1.96 -6.80 -9.71
CA GLY A 299 -0.62 -6.45 -10.16
C GLY A 299 0.42 -6.52 -9.03
N ARG A 300 0.05 -6.07 -7.83
CA ARG A 300 0.89 -6.15 -6.64
C ARG A 300 1.20 -7.61 -6.27
N LEU A 301 0.21 -8.49 -6.26
CA LEU A 301 0.40 -9.89 -5.92
C LEU A 301 1.29 -10.61 -6.96
N ALA A 302 1.13 -10.30 -8.25
CA ALA A 302 2.00 -10.79 -9.31
C ALA A 302 3.45 -10.32 -9.11
N PHE A 303 3.65 -9.02 -8.81
CA PHE A 303 4.96 -8.45 -8.52
C PHE A 303 5.63 -9.06 -7.27
N GLU A 304 4.89 -9.13 -6.15
CA GLU A 304 5.38 -9.71 -4.89
C GLU A 304 5.82 -11.17 -5.10
N SER A 305 5.06 -11.96 -5.85
CA SER A 305 5.40 -13.35 -6.17
C SER A 305 6.74 -13.46 -6.92
N VAL A 306 6.97 -12.62 -7.94
CA VAL A 306 8.25 -12.63 -8.69
C VAL A 306 9.40 -12.21 -7.80
N VAL A 307 9.27 -11.12 -7.04
CA VAL A 307 10.35 -10.66 -6.15
C VAL A 307 10.65 -11.70 -5.06
N GLN A 308 9.63 -12.35 -4.49
CA GLN A 308 9.80 -13.37 -3.47
C GLN A 308 10.51 -14.62 -3.98
N ARG A 309 10.27 -15.00 -5.24
CA ARG A 309 10.92 -16.13 -5.89
C ARG A 309 12.36 -15.84 -6.33
N GLU A 310 12.60 -14.68 -6.92
CA GLU A 310 13.90 -14.31 -7.49
C GLU A 310 14.85 -13.69 -6.43
N ALA A 311 14.34 -13.30 -5.26
CA ALA A 311 15.15 -12.73 -4.20
C ALA A 311 15.59 -13.82 -3.21
N PRO A 312 16.90 -14.01 -3.01
CA PRO A 312 17.44 -14.95 -2.05
C PRO A 312 17.04 -14.63 -0.61
N ASP A 313 16.98 -15.65 0.26
CA ASP A 313 16.51 -15.53 1.65
C ASP A 313 17.28 -14.49 2.46
N ALA A 314 18.61 -14.38 2.24
CA ALA A 314 19.49 -13.49 2.99
C ALA A 314 19.23 -11.99 2.73
N ASN A 315 18.71 -11.63 1.54
CA ASN A 315 18.52 -10.24 1.12
C ASN A 315 17.07 -9.86 0.80
N ARG A 316 16.12 -10.76 1.05
CA ARG A 316 14.72 -10.59 0.68
C ARG A 316 14.10 -9.33 1.28
N ALA A 317 14.35 -9.04 2.56
CA ALA A 317 13.86 -7.83 3.21
C ALA A 317 14.44 -6.57 2.58
N ARG A 318 15.73 -6.55 2.26
CA ARG A 318 16.41 -5.44 1.59
C ARG A 318 15.87 -5.18 0.18
N ALA A 319 15.60 -6.25 -0.60
CA ALA A 319 14.99 -6.15 -1.93
C ALA A 319 13.59 -5.53 -1.86
N PHE A 320 12.74 -5.98 -0.93
CA PHE A 320 11.41 -5.43 -0.74
C PHE A 320 11.44 -3.96 -0.32
N VAL A 321 12.31 -3.57 0.62
CA VAL A 321 12.48 -2.17 1.02
C VAL A 321 12.81 -1.29 -0.18
N ARG A 322 13.76 -1.73 -1.02
CA ARG A 322 14.18 -0.98 -2.22
C ARG A 322 13.02 -0.80 -3.20
N PHE A 323 12.31 -1.87 -3.53
CA PHE A 323 11.19 -1.79 -4.47
C PHE A 323 10.01 -1.02 -3.90
N GLU A 324 9.70 -1.19 -2.61
CA GLU A 324 8.62 -0.43 -1.97
C GLU A 324 8.94 1.06 -1.92
N THR A 325 10.22 1.44 -1.68
CA THR A 325 10.66 2.84 -1.77
C THR A 325 10.41 3.42 -3.16
N LEU A 326 10.82 2.70 -4.22
CA LEU A 326 10.60 3.13 -5.60
C LEU A 326 9.11 3.24 -5.95
N ASN A 327 8.30 2.27 -5.51
CA ASN A 327 6.85 2.28 -5.70
C ASN A 327 6.19 3.46 -4.98
N GLN A 328 6.65 3.79 -3.77
CA GLN A 328 6.13 4.93 -3.02
C GLN A 328 6.56 6.26 -3.65
N LEU A 329 7.81 6.36 -4.12
CA LEU A 329 8.27 7.53 -4.87
C LEU A 329 7.43 7.77 -6.14
N ALA A 330 7.10 6.70 -6.86
CA ALA A 330 6.25 6.79 -8.03
C ALA A 330 4.82 7.23 -7.66
N TRP A 331 4.26 6.67 -6.57
CA TRP A 331 2.92 7.03 -6.07
C TRP A 331 2.86 8.51 -5.67
N VAL A 332 3.82 8.98 -4.87
CA VAL A 332 3.90 10.39 -4.43
C VAL A 332 4.20 11.30 -5.61
N GLY A 333 5.17 10.96 -6.44
CA GLY A 333 5.59 11.80 -7.57
C GLY A 333 4.46 12.06 -8.55
N LEU A 334 3.76 11.01 -8.99
CA LEU A 334 2.63 11.18 -9.89
C LEU A 334 1.38 11.73 -9.19
N GLY A 335 1.22 11.48 -7.89
CA GLY A 335 0.21 12.16 -7.07
C GLY A 335 0.45 13.68 -7.02
N LEU A 336 1.70 14.12 -6.84
CA LEU A 336 2.07 15.54 -6.94
C LEU A 336 1.77 16.15 -8.31
N VAL A 337 2.07 15.40 -9.38
CA VAL A 337 1.74 15.85 -10.75
C VAL A 337 0.24 16.10 -10.89
N ALA A 338 -0.62 15.22 -10.35
CA ALA A 338 -2.07 15.42 -10.37
C ALA A 338 -2.49 16.69 -9.63
N VAL A 339 -1.90 16.95 -8.46
CA VAL A 339 -2.20 18.16 -7.65
C VAL A 339 -1.75 19.44 -8.35
N ILE A 340 -0.56 19.41 -8.99
CA ILE A 340 0.03 20.60 -9.66
C ILE A 340 -0.72 20.92 -10.94
N LEU A 341 -0.99 19.91 -11.76
CA LEU A 341 -1.61 20.12 -13.08
C LEU A 341 -3.09 20.47 -12.99
N ASN A 342 -3.80 20.00 -11.96
CA ASN A 342 -5.24 20.22 -11.73
C ASN A 342 -6.06 20.07 -13.02
N LEU A 343 -5.92 18.90 -13.67
CA LEU A 343 -6.54 18.64 -14.96
C LEU A 343 -8.07 18.49 -14.83
N PRO A 344 -8.85 18.86 -15.87
CA PRO A 344 -10.26 18.48 -15.95
C PRO A 344 -10.43 16.98 -15.83
N GLY A 345 -11.55 16.53 -15.22
CA GLY A 345 -11.78 15.11 -14.90
C GLY A 345 -11.55 14.17 -16.09
N ALA A 346 -12.19 14.46 -17.23
CA ALA A 346 -12.05 13.65 -18.46
C ALA A 346 -10.59 13.52 -18.95
N ILE A 347 -9.84 14.62 -18.91
CA ILE A 347 -8.43 14.62 -19.33
C ILE A 347 -7.57 13.78 -18.39
N GLY A 348 -7.75 13.92 -17.07
CA GLY A 348 -7.02 13.12 -16.10
C GLY A 348 -7.32 11.62 -16.22
N PHE A 349 -8.56 11.25 -16.51
CA PHE A 349 -8.94 9.85 -16.77
C PHE A 349 -8.30 9.31 -18.04
N ALA A 350 -8.31 10.09 -19.13
CA ALA A 350 -7.65 9.73 -20.39
C ALA A 350 -6.13 9.56 -20.21
N VAL A 351 -5.48 10.42 -19.43
CA VAL A 351 -4.03 10.30 -19.11
C VAL A 351 -3.73 8.94 -18.47
N VAL A 352 -4.52 8.50 -17.49
CA VAL A 352 -4.36 7.17 -16.88
C VAL A 352 -4.56 6.07 -17.91
N GLY A 353 -5.59 6.20 -18.77
CA GLY A 353 -5.88 5.26 -19.83
C GLY A 353 -4.71 5.11 -20.81
N VAL A 354 -4.22 6.22 -21.37
CA VAL A 354 -3.09 6.24 -22.32
C VAL A 354 -1.81 5.71 -21.66
N ALA A 355 -1.49 6.12 -20.45
CA ALA A 355 -0.29 5.66 -19.74
C ALA A 355 -0.31 4.14 -19.51
N CYS A 356 -1.46 3.58 -19.15
CA CYS A 356 -1.58 2.14 -18.96
C CYS A 356 -1.55 1.37 -20.31
N LEU A 357 -2.18 1.87 -21.37
CA LEU A 357 -2.09 1.24 -22.70
C LEU A 357 -0.66 1.27 -23.25
N THR A 358 0.05 2.39 -23.13
CA THR A 358 1.47 2.46 -23.50
C THR A 358 2.33 1.50 -22.68
N GLY A 359 2.07 1.38 -21.37
CA GLY A 359 2.69 0.37 -20.53
C GLY A 359 2.44 -1.05 -21.03
N SER A 360 1.21 -1.38 -21.44
CA SER A 360 0.87 -2.70 -21.98
C SER A 360 1.58 -2.99 -23.30
N VAL A 361 1.68 -2.01 -24.20
CA VAL A 361 2.41 -2.12 -25.48
C VAL A 361 3.90 -2.37 -25.23
N TYR A 362 4.51 -1.63 -24.31
CA TYR A 362 5.91 -1.84 -23.92
C TYR A 362 6.17 -3.28 -23.44
N PHE A 363 5.24 -3.83 -22.66
CA PHE A 363 5.31 -5.22 -22.21
C PHE A 363 5.16 -6.23 -23.31
N PHE A 364 4.28 -5.96 -24.27
CA PHE A 364 4.03 -6.83 -25.41
C PHE A 364 5.24 -6.89 -26.34
N ILE A 365 5.76 -5.75 -26.77
CA ILE A 365 6.89 -5.65 -27.71
C ILE A 365 8.16 -6.30 -27.14
N ASN A 366 8.44 -6.14 -25.85
CA ASN A 366 9.60 -6.76 -25.21
C ASN A 366 9.43 -8.26 -24.89
N ARG A 367 8.50 -8.95 -25.57
CA ARG A 367 8.27 -10.39 -25.40
C ARG A 367 9.42 -11.26 -25.92
N SER A 368 10.17 -10.77 -26.89
CA SER A 368 11.15 -11.53 -27.71
C SER A 368 12.60 -11.34 -27.29
N ARG A 369 12.89 -10.66 -26.18
CA ARG A 369 14.22 -10.49 -25.63
C ARG A 369 14.17 -10.87 -24.14
#